data_f18bf2f8cb142c97f549ff3f4679da27
#
_entry.id   f18bf2f8cb142c97f549ff3f4679da27
#
_cell.length_a   1.000
_cell.length_b   1.000
_cell.length_c   1.000
_cell.angle_alpha   90.00
_cell.angle_beta   90.00
_cell.angle_gamma   90.00
#
_symmetry.space_group_name_H-M   'P 1'
#
loop_
_entity.id
_entity.type
_entity.pdbx_description
1 polymer ?
#
loop_
_entity_poly.entity_id
_entity_poly.type
_entity_poly.pdbx_seq_one_letter_code
_entity_poly.pdbx_strand_id
1 'polypeptide(L)'
;MIIIRKYIIYALLIIGIAVAFTYLSVPIYKNIVFVKNDIWSSVPSLGDPKRSIYTRAYVATYGLFALSKPESVYFSADHDINEESLDGISCYILSGNDIQSASVSPRWWSLTVYDDDGYLVESSEKKYSYNSENIIYNSTGNFEVYLADRPAGNIQNWIKTPTDGLFSVVLRVYQPGEEFFSNLKRVDLPIIEKVDC
;
A
#
# COMPACT_ATOMS: atom_id res chain seq x y z
N MET A 1 17.92 -21.28 -46.79
CA MET A 1 16.62 -20.72 -46.34
C MET A 1 16.04 -21.45 -45.12
N ILE A 2 15.96 -22.77 -45.13
CA ILE A 2 15.40 -23.59 -44.01
C ILE A 2 16.17 -23.44 -42.71
N ILE A 3 17.50 -23.39 -42.75
CA ILE A 3 18.36 -23.26 -41.56
C ILE A 3 18.13 -21.90 -40.85
N ILE A 4 18.10 -20.82 -41.60
CA ILE A 4 17.83 -19.46 -41.06
C ILE A 4 16.47 -19.40 -40.38
N ARG A 5 15.44 -20.02 -40.98
CA ARG A 5 14.09 -20.08 -40.41
C ARG A 5 14.05 -20.80 -39.05
N LYS A 6 14.80 -21.88 -38.89
CA LYS A 6 14.93 -22.60 -37.60
C LYS A 6 15.54 -21.70 -36.52
N TYR A 7 16.63 -20.99 -36.81
CA TYR A 7 17.27 -20.09 -35.84
C TYR A 7 16.38 -18.92 -35.43
N ILE A 8 15.60 -18.37 -36.38
CA ILE A 8 14.60 -17.33 -36.06
C ILE A 8 13.53 -17.89 -35.14
N ILE A 9 13.01 -19.07 -35.35
CA ILE A 9 12.00 -19.72 -34.51
C ILE A 9 12.59 -19.94 -33.09
N TYR A 10 13.80 -20.44 -32.97
CA TYR A 10 14.43 -20.62 -31.66
C TYR A 10 14.66 -19.29 -30.95
N ALA A 11 15.10 -18.26 -31.66
CA ALA A 11 15.27 -16.92 -31.07
C ALA A 11 13.93 -16.37 -30.55
N LEU A 12 12.85 -16.48 -31.31
CA LEU A 12 11.51 -16.05 -30.89
C LEU A 12 10.99 -16.86 -29.69
N LEU A 13 11.25 -18.16 -29.65
CA LEU A 13 10.92 -19.02 -28.51
C LEU A 13 11.67 -18.61 -27.25
N ILE A 14 12.96 -18.35 -27.33
CA ILE A 14 13.79 -17.91 -26.20
C ILE A 14 13.29 -16.54 -25.69
N ILE A 15 13.02 -15.61 -26.58
CA ILE A 15 12.48 -14.30 -26.22
C ILE A 15 11.11 -14.46 -25.53
N GLY A 16 10.22 -15.28 -26.08
CA GLY A 16 8.90 -15.54 -25.48
C GLY A 16 9.01 -16.15 -24.08
N ILE A 17 9.89 -17.13 -23.88
CA ILE A 17 10.15 -17.73 -22.56
C ILE A 17 10.72 -16.71 -21.60
N ALA A 18 11.68 -15.88 -22.03
CA ALA A 18 12.29 -14.86 -21.17
C ALA A 18 11.26 -13.81 -20.72
N VAL A 19 10.40 -13.35 -21.61
CA VAL A 19 9.30 -12.42 -21.31
C VAL A 19 8.31 -13.05 -20.33
N ALA A 20 7.86 -14.28 -20.60
CA ALA A 20 6.94 -15.00 -19.72
C ALA A 20 7.55 -15.21 -18.31
N PHE A 21 8.82 -15.60 -18.24
CA PHE A 21 9.52 -15.80 -16.98
C PHE A 21 9.66 -14.49 -16.20
N THR A 22 9.96 -13.39 -16.86
CA THR A 22 10.03 -12.05 -16.23
C THR A 22 8.67 -11.66 -15.66
N TYR A 23 7.60 -11.81 -16.42
CA TYR A 23 6.23 -11.49 -15.98
C TYR A 23 5.77 -12.31 -14.78
N LEU A 24 6.13 -13.59 -14.72
CA LEU A 24 5.76 -14.49 -13.63
C LEU A 24 6.66 -14.31 -12.40
N SER A 25 7.92 -13.92 -12.57
CA SER A 25 8.87 -13.84 -11.46
C SER A 25 8.68 -12.60 -10.58
N VAL A 26 8.21 -11.48 -11.13
CA VAL A 26 8.01 -10.24 -10.37
C VAL A 26 6.97 -10.38 -9.25
N PRO A 27 5.76 -10.95 -9.49
CA PRO A 27 4.79 -11.20 -8.42
C PRO A 27 5.27 -12.18 -7.36
N ILE A 28 6.03 -13.22 -7.75
CA ILE A 28 6.61 -14.19 -6.81
C ILE A 28 7.62 -13.51 -5.90
N TYR A 29 8.42 -12.59 -6.43
CA TYR A 29 9.39 -11.81 -5.66
C TYR A 29 8.73 -10.96 -4.57
N LYS A 30 7.52 -10.45 -4.77
CA LYS A 30 6.71 -9.76 -3.76
C LYS A 30 6.68 -10.55 -2.45
N ASN A 31 6.36 -11.84 -2.51
CA ASN A 31 6.20 -12.69 -1.32
C ASN A 31 7.49 -12.91 -0.52
N ILE A 32 8.67 -12.68 -1.13
CA ILE A 32 9.97 -12.88 -0.50
C ILE A 32 10.44 -11.62 0.24
N VAL A 33 10.10 -10.42 -0.26
CA VAL A 33 10.66 -9.16 0.25
C VAL A 33 9.73 -8.39 1.16
N PHE A 34 8.44 -8.76 1.18
CA PHE A 34 7.46 -8.09 2.03
C PHE A 34 7.61 -8.51 3.50
N VAL A 35 7.61 -7.51 4.36
CA VAL A 35 7.46 -7.67 5.80
C VAL A 35 5.98 -7.49 6.12
N LYS A 36 5.35 -8.51 6.71
CA LYS A 36 3.96 -8.46 7.16
C LYS A 36 3.90 -8.03 8.63
N ASN A 37 2.93 -7.18 8.94
CA ASN A 37 2.52 -6.77 10.27
C ASN A 37 0.98 -6.75 10.27
N ASP A 38 0.36 -7.82 10.73
CA ASP A 38 -1.08 -8.10 10.61
C ASP A 38 -1.55 -7.93 9.14
N ILE A 39 -2.55 -7.08 8.91
CA ILE A 39 -3.08 -6.78 7.57
C ILE A 39 -2.13 -5.97 6.70
N TRP A 40 -1.10 -5.35 7.29
CA TRP A 40 -0.18 -4.46 6.60
C TRP A 40 1.02 -5.20 6.01
N SER A 41 1.37 -4.82 4.81
CA SER A 41 2.55 -5.29 4.10
C SER A 41 3.49 -4.13 3.81
N SER A 42 4.80 -4.30 4.03
CA SER A 42 5.80 -3.26 3.79
C SER A 42 7.02 -3.82 3.08
N VAL A 43 7.65 -2.99 2.26
CA VAL A 43 9.00 -3.25 1.72
C VAL A 43 9.95 -2.20 2.31
N PRO A 44 10.71 -2.54 3.36
CA PRO A 44 11.48 -1.58 4.15
C PRO A 44 12.52 -0.76 3.40
N SER A 45 12.77 -1.05 2.16
CA SER A 45 13.84 -0.43 1.36
C SER A 45 13.38 -0.15 -0.06
N LEU A 46 12.11 0.18 -0.21
CA LEU A 46 11.47 0.34 -1.51
C LEU A 46 12.22 1.34 -2.41
N GLY A 47 12.60 2.50 -1.88
CA GLY A 47 13.31 3.56 -2.61
C GLY A 47 14.84 3.48 -2.58
N ASP A 48 15.46 2.41 -2.08
CA ASP A 48 16.93 2.28 -2.03
C ASP A 48 17.51 1.96 -3.43
N PRO A 49 18.32 2.87 -4.01
CA PRO A 49 18.89 2.67 -5.35
C PRO A 49 19.90 1.51 -5.43
N LYS A 50 20.43 1.04 -4.30
CA LYS A 50 21.38 -0.08 -4.21
C LYS A 50 20.70 -1.45 -4.19
N ARG A 51 19.37 -1.51 -4.24
CA ARG A 51 18.64 -2.77 -4.21
C ARG A 51 18.73 -3.55 -5.53
N SER A 52 18.35 -4.83 -5.44
CA SER A 52 18.35 -5.75 -6.57
C SER A 52 17.56 -5.20 -7.75
N ILE A 53 17.88 -5.65 -8.96
CA ILE A 53 17.14 -5.30 -10.17
C ILE A 53 15.66 -5.68 -10.07
N TYR A 54 15.31 -6.74 -9.34
CA TYR A 54 13.92 -7.15 -9.10
C TYR A 54 13.17 -6.16 -8.21
N THR A 55 13.78 -5.69 -7.11
CA THR A 55 13.17 -4.62 -6.28
C THR A 55 12.95 -3.37 -7.12
N ARG A 56 13.91 -2.98 -7.94
CA ARG A 56 13.80 -1.81 -8.82
C ARG A 56 12.70 -1.98 -9.87
N ALA A 57 12.55 -3.16 -10.47
CA ALA A 57 11.46 -3.48 -11.38
C ALA A 57 10.10 -3.41 -10.68
N TYR A 58 9.99 -3.93 -9.46
CA TYR A 58 8.79 -3.82 -8.64
C TYR A 58 8.43 -2.37 -8.36
N VAL A 59 9.39 -1.55 -7.92
CA VAL A 59 9.19 -0.11 -7.67
C VAL A 59 8.75 0.63 -8.93
N ALA A 60 9.32 0.32 -10.08
CA ALA A 60 8.95 0.94 -11.35
C ALA A 60 7.50 0.63 -11.77
N THR A 61 6.96 -0.51 -11.30
CA THR A 61 5.60 -0.95 -11.63
C THR A 61 4.57 -0.48 -10.59
N TYR A 62 4.91 -0.56 -9.30
CA TYR A 62 3.94 -0.42 -8.21
C TYR A 62 4.27 0.70 -7.19
N GLY A 63 5.42 1.29 -7.24
CA GLY A 63 5.90 2.23 -6.23
C GLY A 63 6.73 3.38 -6.80
N LEU A 64 6.34 3.89 -7.96
CA LEU A 64 7.08 4.98 -8.61
C LEU A 64 7.21 6.17 -7.64
N PHE A 65 8.40 6.79 -7.62
CA PHE A 65 8.79 7.86 -6.69
C PHE A 65 8.87 7.45 -5.21
N ALA A 66 8.98 6.15 -4.89
CA ALA A 66 9.23 5.72 -3.52
C ALA A 66 10.51 6.36 -2.97
N LEU A 67 10.38 6.98 -1.79
CA LEU A 67 11.49 7.60 -1.07
C LEU A 67 12.37 6.55 -0.41
N SER A 68 13.60 6.92 -0.09
CA SER A 68 14.54 6.03 0.59
C SER A 68 14.12 5.77 2.04
N LYS A 69 14.60 4.66 2.63
CA LYS A 69 14.24 4.20 3.97
C LYS A 69 14.34 5.29 5.06
N PRO A 70 15.36 6.16 5.13
CA PRO A 70 15.41 7.21 6.12
C PRO A 70 14.35 8.30 5.94
N GLU A 71 13.81 8.42 4.73
CA GLU A 71 12.85 9.46 4.38
C GLU A 71 11.41 9.00 4.55
N SER A 72 11.10 7.73 4.19
CA SER A 72 9.74 7.21 4.33
C SER A 72 9.70 5.69 4.40
N VAL A 73 8.71 5.17 5.14
CA VAL A 73 8.27 3.76 5.10
C VAL A 73 6.83 3.72 4.61
N TYR A 74 6.55 2.72 3.79
CA TYR A 74 5.24 2.50 3.18
C TYR A 74 4.67 1.19 3.69
N PHE A 75 3.43 1.23 4.15
CA PHE A 75 2.63 0.07 4.48
C PHE A 75 1.40 0.05 3.57
N SER A 76 1.08 -1.10 3.01
CA SER A 76 -0.11 -1.31 2.20
C SER A 76 -0.99 -2.39 2.81
N ALA A 77 -2.29 -2.15 2.91
CA ALA A 77 -3.30 -3.12 3.29
C ALA A 77 -4.31 -3.27 2.14
N ASP A 78 -4.58 -4.50 1.75
CA ASP A 78 -5.57 -4.89 0.73
C ASP A 78 -6.60 -5.88 1.29
N HIS A 79 -6.55 -6.15 2.61
CA HIS A 79 -7.46 -7.01 3.35
C HIS A 79 -7.84 -6.35 4.68
N ASP A 80 -8.99 -6.73 5.22
CA ASP A 80 -9.42 -6.37 6.57
C ASP A 80 -8.84 -7.33 7.64
N ILE A 81 -9.22 -7.14 8.91
CA ILE A 81 -8.79 -8.00 10.03
C ILE A 81 -9.27 -9.45 9.93
N ASN A 82 -10.27 -9.74 9.11
CA ASN A 82 -10.78 -11.09 8.84
C ASN A 82 -10.11 -11.74 7.63
N GLU A 83 -9.05 -11.12 7.08
CA GLU A 83 -8.37 -11.55 5.85
C GLU A 83 -9.28 -11.51 4.59
N GLU A 84 -10.40 -10.75 4.62
CA GLU A 84 -11.24 -10.51 3.46
C GLU A 84 -10.68 -9.33 2.65
N SER A 85 -10.66 -9.46 1.32
CA SER A 85 -10.19 -8.39 0.44
C SER A 85 -11.05 -7.13 0.58
N LEU A 86 -10.41 -5.97 0.59
CA LEU A 86 -11.11 -4.69 0.59
C LEU A 86 -11.78 -4.46 -0.75
N ASP A 87 -13.10 -4.28 -0.74
CA ASP A 87 -13.92 -4.07 -1.93
C ASP A 87 -14.76 -2.78 -1.82
N GLY A 88 -15.04 -2.16 -2.96
CA GLY A 88 -15.73 -0.88 -3.04
C GLY A 88 -17.23 -0.94 -2.74
N ILE A 89 -17.85 -2.11 -2.71
CA ILE A 89 -19.26 -2.29 -2.39
C ILE A 89 -19.54 -2.37 -0.88
N SER A 90 -18.49 -2.54 -0.09
CA SER A 90 -18.54 -2.65 1.38
C SER A 90 -18.05 -1.35 2.03
N CYS A 91 -18.41 -1.19 3.30
CA CYS A 91 -17.96 -0.09 4.13
C CYS A 91 -17.01 -0.58 5.22
N TYR A 92 -16.01 0.23 5.56
CA TYR A 92 -15.02 -0.13 6.56
C TYR A 92 -14.74 1.05 7.50
N ILE A 93 -14.32 0.73 8.72
CA ILE A 93 -13.69 1.67 9.65
C ILE A 93 -12.23 1.30 9.77
N LEU A 94 -11.36 2.26 9.45
CA LEU A 94 -9.95 2.20 9.76
C LEU A 94 -9.73 2.97 11.07
N SER A 95 -9.31 2.27 12.12
CA SER A 95 -9.12 2.84 13.45
C SER A 95 -7.72 2.62 13.98
N GLY A 96 -7.19 3.59 14.71
CA GLY A 96 -5.86 3.51 15.27
C GLY A 96 -5.58 4.58 16.30
N ASN A 97 -4.43 4.40 16.97
CA ASN A 97 -3.86 5.41 17.83
C ASN A 97 -3.08 6.45 17.01
N ASP A 98 -2.82 7.62 17.58
CA ASP A 98 -1.89 8.55 16.96
C ASP A 98 -0.52 7.87 16.79
N ILE A 99 -0.12 7.68 15.55
CA ILE A 99 1.16 7.03 15.20
C ILE A 99 2.35 7.82 15.78
N GLN A 100 2.18 9.10 16.06
CA GLN A 100 3.19 9.95 16.67
C GLN A 100 3.35 9.72 18.19
N SER A 101 2.34 9.19 18.86
CA SER A 101 2.35 8.95 20.32
C SER A 101 2.96 7.60 20.71
N ALA A 102 3.08 6.68 19.80
CA ALA A 102 3.90 5.48 20.01
C ALA A 102 5.35 5.94 20.26
N SER A 103 6.07 5.28 21.16
CA SER A 103 7.47 5.60 21.58
C SER A 103 8.47 5.77 20.42
N VAL A 104 8.01 5.75 19.20
CA VAL A 104 8.72 5.76 17.94
C VAL A 104 8.16 6.90 17.12
N SER A 105 8.78 8.02 17.17
CA SER A 105 8.37 9.29 16.62
C SER A 105 8.48 9.40 15.10
N PRO A 106 7.46 9.08 14.28
CA PRO A 106 7.40 9.65 12.93
C PRO A 106 6.99 11.12 13.05
N ARG A 107 7.64 11.98 12.27
CA ARG A 107 7.29 13.40 12.27
C ARG A 107 5.98 13.68 11.56
N TRP A 108 5.61 12.83 10.61
CA TRP A 108 4.42 13.00 9.81
C TRP A 108 4.00 11.66 9.16
N TRP A 109 2.72 11.42 9.03
CA TRP A 109 2.17 10.25 8.37
C TRP A 109 0.95 10.63 7.51
N SER A 110 0.62 9.79 6.52
CA SER A 110 -0.59 9.94 5.71
C SER A 110 -1.21 8.60 5.32
N LEU A 111 -2.54 8.60 5.22
CA LEU A 111 -3.37 7.50 4.73
C LEU A 111 -3.97 7.91 3.38
N THR A 112 -3.90 7.03 2.39
CA THR A 112 -4.46 7.26 1.05
C THR A 112 -5.09 5.97 0.53
N VAL A 113 -6.25 6.07 -0.13
CA VAL A 113 -6.91 4.96 -0.82
C VAL A 113 -6.53 4.97 -2.30
N TYR A 114 -6.25 3.79 -2.84
CA TYR A 114 -6.00 3.55 -4.26
C TYR A 114 -6.90 2.44 -4.77
N ASP A 115 -7.38 2.57 -5.99
CA ASP A 115 -8.08 1.51 -6.69
C ASP A 115 -7.14 0.34 -7.07
N ASP A 116 -7.68 -0.69 -7.70
CA ASP A 116 -6.94 -1.90 -8.10
C ASP A 116 -5.87 -1.62 -9.17
N ASP A 117 -6.05 -0.57 -9.95
CA ASP A 117 -5.09 -0.10 -10.95
C ASP A 117 -4.00 0.82 -10.34
N GLY A 118 -4.12 1.17 -9.06
CA GLY A 118 -3.18 2.02 -8.33
C GLY A 118 -3.41 3.52 -8.53
N TYR A 119 -4.58 3.92 -8.99
CA TYR A 119 -4.97 5.33 -9.12
C TYR A 119 -5.74 5.82 -7.90
N LEU A 120 -5.72 7.15 -7.71
CA LEU A 120 -6.57 7.81 -6.73
C LEU A 120 -8.04 7.71 -7.15
N VAL A 121 -8.91 7.37 -6.21
CA VAL A 121 -10.35 7.32 -6.44
C VAL A 121 -10.88 8.73 -6.63
N GLU A 122 -11.54 9.02 -7.76
CA GLU A 122 -12.07 10.34 -8.05
C GLU A 122 -13.12 10.75 -6.99
N SER A 123 -12.92 11.91 -6.38
CA SER A 123 -13.79 12.46 -5.34
C SER A 123 -14.21 13.88 -5.69
N SER A 124 -15.52 14.14 -5.61
CA SER A 124 -16.07 15.49 -5.79
C SER A 124 -15.55 16.50 -4.77
N GLU A 125 -15.20 16.05 -3.58
CA GLU A 125 -14.61 16.86 -2.52
C GLU A 125 -13.11 17.10 -2.70
N LYS A 126 -12.47 16.46 -3.69
CA LYS A 126 -11.03 16.49 -3.93
C LYS A 126 -10.18 16.14 -2.71
N LYS A 127 -10.75 15.36 -1.79
CA LYS A 127 -10.08 14.88 -0.60
C LYS A 127 -9.69 13.41 -0.80
N TYR A 128 -8.41 13.14 -0.92
CA TYR A 128 -7.85 11.83 -1.28
C TYR A 128 -7.09 11.16 -0.15
N SER A 129 -6.80 11.91 0.93
CA SER A 129 -5.97 11.43 2.02
C SER A 129 -6.26 12.16 3.33
N TYR A 130 -5.95 11.48 4.42
CA TYR A 130 -5.75 12.10 5.73
C TYR A 130 -4.29 11.99 6.14
N ASN A 131 -3.85 12.91 6.98
CA ASN A 131 -2.52 12.93 7.54
C ASN A 131 -2.55 13.37 9.01
N SER A 132 -1.42 13.30 9.69
CA SER A 132 -1.29 13.66 11.11
C SER A 132 -1.73 15.09 11.48
N GLU A 133 -1.84 16.00 10.49
CA GLU A 133 -2.21 17.40 10.73
C GLU A 133 -3.70 17.67 10.49
N ASN A 134 -4.37 16.88 9.63
CA ASN A 134 -5.75 17.14 9.22
C ASN A 134 -6.74 16.06 9.66
N ILE A 135 -6.28 14.98 10.29
CA ILE A 135 -7.14 13.97 10.86
C ILE A 135 -7.77 14.48 12.16
N ILE A 136 -9.02 14.15 12.39
CA ILE A 136 -9.72 14.52 13.61
C ILE A 136 -9.65 13.36 14.59
N TYR A 137 -9.03 13.61 15.76
CA TYR A 137 -8.91 12.65 16.84
C TYR A 137 -10.10 12.74 17.78
N ASN A 138 -10.44 11.62 18.39
CA ASN A 138 -11.41 11.60 19.49
C ASN A 138 -10.77 12.07 20.81
N SER A 139 -11.57 12.12 21.89
CA SER A 139 -11.13 12.59 23.21
C SER A 139 -10.04 11.71 23.87
N THR A 140 -9.83 10.50 23.37
CA THR A 140 -8.79 9.57 23.86
C THR A 140 -7.50 9.61 23.03
N GLY A 141 -7.44 10.47 22.00
CA GLY A 141 -6.29 10.56 21.10
C GLY A 141 -6.25 9.51 20.00
N ASN A 142 -7.35 8.76 19.82
CA ASN A 142 -7.51 7.80 18.75
C ASN A 142 -8.21 8.46 17.55
N PHE A 143 -8.07 7.87 16.38
CA PHE A 143 -8.78 8.29 15.18
C PHE A 143 -9.53 7.12 14.54
N GLU A 144 -10.60 7.47 13.84
CA GLU A 144 -11.35 6.59 12.97
C GLU A 144 -11.51 7.25 11.62
N VAL A 145 -11.30 6.48 10.54
CA VAL A 145 -11.53 6.91 9.16
C VAL A 145 -12.52 5.95 8.53
N TYR A 146 -13.64 6.50 8.10
CA TYR A 146 -14.63 5.74 7.35
C TYR A 146 -14.19 5.60 5.89
N LEU A 147 -14.15 4.38 5.39
CA LEU A 147 -13.80 4.04 4.03
C LEU A 147 -15.07 3.53 3.33
N ALA A 148 -15.59 4.31 2.41
CA ALA A 148 -16.80 3.97 1.67
C ALA A 148 -16.97 4.86 0.42
N ASP A 149 -17.78 4.43 -0.54
CA ASP A 149 -18.12 5.25 -1.72
C ASP A 149 -18.81 6.57 -1.34
N ARG A 150 -19.58 6.58 -0.24
CA ARG A 150 -20.33 7.74 0.25
C ARG A 150 -20.12 7.94 1.75
N PRO A 151 -20.13 9.21 2.22
CA PRO A 151 -20.06 9.48 3.64
C PRO A 151 -21.35 9.01 4.32
N ALA A 152 -21.25 8.43 5.51
CA ALA A 152 -22.39 8.06 6.34
C ALA A 152 -22.56 9.05 7.50
N GLY A 153 -23.72 9.68 7.60
CA GLY A 153 -24.10 10.53 8.74
C GLY A 153 -23.12 11.69 9.02
N ASN A 154 -22.75 11.87 10.29
CA ASN A 154 -21.86 12.94 10.76
C ASN A 154 -20.40 12.49 10.92
N ILE A 155 -19.91 11.60 10.06
CA ILE A 155 -18.54 11.09 10.14
C ILE A 155 -17.56 12.22 9.80
N GLN A 156 -16.58 12.43 10.68
CA GLN A 156 -15.61 13.53 10.57
C GLN A 156 -14.46 13.21 9.63
N ASN A 157 -13.98 11.97 9.65
CA ASN A 157 -12.93 11.52 8.75
C ASN A 157 -13.49 10.47 7.79
N TRP A 158 -13.54 10.79 6.51
CA TRP A 158 -14.01 9.91 5.46
C TRP A 158 -13.09 9.99 4.25
N ILE A 159 -12.72 8.83 3.70
CA ILE A 159 -12.05 8.71 2.41
C ILE A 159 -12.95 7.91 1.48
N LYS A 160 -13.15 8.43 0.29
CA LYS A 160 -13.91 7.74 -0.74
C LYS A 160 -13.17 6.49 -1.21
N THR A 161 -13.90 5.37 -1.29
CA THR A 161 -13.48 4.14 -1.97
C THR A 161 -14.07 4.07 -3.38
N PRO A 162 -13.59 3.17 -4.28
CA PRO A 162 -14.30 2.87 -5.52
C PRO A 162 -15.75 2.46 -5.24
N THR A 163 -16.64 2.63 -6.22
CA THR A 163 -18.05 2.15 -6.15
C THR A 163 -18.14 0.64 -6.29
N ASP A 164 -17.15 0.03 -6.93
CA ASP A 164 -16.99 -1.40 -7.14
C ASP A 164 -15.50 -1.74 -7.32
N GLY A 165 -15.17 -3.01 -7.44
CA GLY A 165 -13.79 -3.48 -7.57
C GLY A 165 -13.01 -3.48 -6.26
N LEU A 166 -11.76 -3.90 -6.33
CA LEU A 166 -10.89 -3.97 -5.16
C LEU A 166 -10.18 -2.62 -4.93
N PHE A 167 -9.74 -2.40 -3.70
CA PHE A 167 -8.92 -1.24 -3.37
C PHE A 167 -7.86 -1.58 -2.32
N SER A 168 -6.95 -0.66 -2.14
CA SER A 168 -5.92 -0.75 -1.09
C SER A 168 -5.81 0.57 -0.33
N VAL A 169 -5.36 0.45 0.92
CA VAL A 169 -5.01 1.60 1.76
C VAL A 169 -3.50 1.64 1.91
N VAL A 170 -2.90 2.79 1.65
CA VAL A 170 -1.46 3.01 1.83
C VAL A 170 -1.22 3.99 2.97
N LEU A 171 -0.57 3.51 4.01
CA LEU A 171 -0.02 4.32 5.09
C LEU A 171 1.43 4.67 4.78
N ARG A 172 1.74 5.96 4.75
CA ARG A 172 3.10 6.48 4.62
C ARG A 172 3.54 7.10 5.94
N VAL A 173 4.70 6.71 6.41
CA VAL A 173 5.33 7.26 7.61
C VAL A 173 6.61 7.94 7.20
N TYR A 174 6.72 9.25 7.42
CA TYR A 174 7.83 10.08 6.97
C TYR A 174 8.82 10.33 8.11
N GLN A 175 10.09 10.33 7.77
CA GLN A 175 11.22 10.50 8.70
C GLN A 175 11.08 9.62 9.96
N PRO A 176 10.80 8.32 9.79
CA PRO A 176 10.70 7.41 10.92
C PRO A 176 12.06 7.26 11.61
N GLY A 177 12.06 7.17 12.94
CA GLY A 177 13.28 6.94 13.72
C GLY A 177 13.86 5.53 13.50
N GLU A 178 15.13 5.31 13.91
CA GLU A 178 15.78 3.99 13.77
C GLU A 178 15.04 2.87 14.50
N GLU A 179 14.44 3.17 15.62
CA GLU A 179 13.64 2.23 16.41
C GLU A 179 12.41 1.73 15.62
N PHE A 180 11.76 2.62 14.87
CA PHE A 180 10.65 2.27 13.99
C PHE A 180 11.07 1.24 12.94
N PHE A 181 12.22 1.44 12.30
CA PHE A 181 12.75 0.49 11.31
C PHE A 181 13.12 -0.86 11.89
N SER A 182 13.60 -0.88 13.12
CA SER A 182 14.05 -2.11 13.79
C SER A 182 12.86 -3.01 14.15
N ASN A 183 11.67 -2.44 14.28
CA ASN A 183 10.47 -3.10 14.79
C ASN A 183 9.28 -3.12 13.82
N LEU A 184 9.47 -3.01 12.50
CA LEU A 184 8.38 -2.95 11.52
C LEU A 184 7.29 -4.03 11.67
N LYS A 185 7.65 -5.19 12.19
CA LYS A 185 6.70 -6.29 12.48
C LYS A 185 5.87 -6.10 13.76
N ARG A 186 6.20 -5.11 14.57
CA ARG A 186 5.62 -4.89 15.91
C ARG A 186 5.17 -3.45 16.13
N VAL A 187 5.28 -2.61 15.11
CA VAL A 187 4.73 -1.26 15.16
C VAL A 187 3.22 -1.38 15.30
N ASP A 188 2.65 -0.60 16.20
CA ASP A 188 1.21 -0.48 16.35
C ASP A 188 0.67 0.28 15.12
N LEU A 189 -0.09 -0.41 14.28
CA LEU A 189 -0.65 0.11 13.05
C LEU A 189 -2.19 0.09 13.13
N PRO A 190 -2.88 0.99 12.41
CA PRO A 190 -4.33 0.98 12.38
C PRO A 190 -4.90 -0.36 11.92
N ILE A 191 -6.08 -0.72 12.42
CA ILE A 191 -6.84 -1.88 11.97
C ILE A 191 -7.93 -1.44 10.99
N ILE A 192 -8.35 -2.33 10.11
CA ILE A 192 -9.46 -2.12 9.16
C ILE A 192 -10.51 -3.18 9.43
N GLU A 193 -11.71 -2.73 9.80
CA GLU A 193 -12.85 -3.59 10.10
C GLU A 193 -14.01 -3.30 9.15
N LYS A 194 -14.63 -4.34 8.62
CA LYS A 194 -15.84 -4.23 7.82
C LYS A 194 -17.02 -3.87 8.71
N VAL A 195 -17.85 -2.93 8.26
CA VAL A 195 -19.04 -2.44 8.98
C VAL A 195 -20.24 -2.37 8.05
N ASP A 196 -21.43 -2.23 8.64
CA ASP A 196 -22.64 -1.95 7.87
C ASP A 196 -22.56 -0.54 7.25
N CYS A 197 -22.98 -0.40 5.99
CA CYS A 197 -22.97 0.87 5.28
C CYS A 197 -24.07 1.84 5.77
#